data_dac466b822e8180f27a99778b6599aa7
#
_entry.id   dac466b822e8180f27a99778b6599aa7
#
_cell.length_a   1.000
_cell.length_b   1.000
_cell.length_c   1.000
_cell.angle_alpha   90.00
_cell.angle_beta   90.00
_cell.angle_gamma   90.00
#
_symmetry.space_group_name_H-M   'P 1'
#
loop_
_entity.id
_entity.type
_entity.pdbx_description
1 polymer ?
#
loop_
_entity_poly.entity_id
_entity_poly.type
_entity_poly.pdbx_seq_one_letter_code
_entity_poly.pdbx_strand_id
1 'polypeptide(L)'
;EMTSSLVGSEMCIRDSSSINDWEGYFKINAIDPTYIITENGEHWLIYGSWHSGIAALQVNPEDGKPLNALGNPWDITGEDNSGYGKIIATRGTSRWQASEGPEVIYRDGYYYLFLAYGSLSVEYNTRVCRSRNIDGPYVDIHGNSAMGSAQLYPILTAPYRFDNSYGWVGISHCGIFDDGAGNWFYTSQGRFPVNVGGNEYSNAIMMGHVRSIRWDANGWPLVMPERYG
;
A
#
# COMPACT_ATOMS: atom_id res chain seq x y z
N GLU A 1 -19.12 6.19 10.16
CA GLU A 1 -19.57 7.37 9.39
C GLU A 1 -18.43 8.18 8.76
N MET A 2 -17.17 8.05 9.25
CA MET A 2 -16.02 8.70 8.59
C MET A 2 -15.71 8.13 7.19
N THR A 3 -16.04 6.89 6.94
CA THR A 3 -15.80 6.26 5.63
C THR A 3 -16.74 6.78 4.55
N SER A 4 -17.94 7.23 4.88
CA SER A 4 -18.89 7.69 3.87
C SER A 4 -18.61 9.12 3.37
N SER A 5 -17.97 9.98 4.16
CA SER A 5 -17.67 11.35 3.73
C SER A 5 -16.34 11.51 2.96
N LEU A 6 -15.38 10.63 3.21
CA LEU A 6 -14.13 10.59 2.43
C LEU A 6 -14.27 9.72 1.17
N VAL A 7 -14.99 8.62 1.27
CA VAL A 7 -15.22 7.68 0.17
C VAL A 7 -16.46 8.06 -0.66
N GLY A 8 -17.43 8.74 -0.08
CA GLY A 8 -18.58 9.33 -0.78
C GLY A 8 -18.35 10.76 -1.26
N SER A 9 -17.14 11.30 -1.10
CA SER A 9 -16.77 12.60 -1.62
C SER A 9 -16.63 12.57 -3.15
N GLU A 10 -16.63 13.74 -3.74
CA GLU A 10 -16.40 13.91 -5.18
C GLU A 10 -15.16 13.17 -5.71
N MET A 11 -14.21 12.82 -4.84
CA MET A 11 -13.00 12.09 -5.17
C MET A 11 -13.29 10.69 -5.71
N CYS A 12 -14.10 9.89 -5.02
CA CYS A 12 -14.47 8.54 -5.49
C CYS A 12 -15.44 8.55 -6.68
N ILE A 13 -16.36 9.51 -6.70
CA ILE A 13 -17.35 9.60 -7.78
C ILE A 13 -16.68 9.97 -9.11
N ARG A 14 -15.60 10.73 -9.07
CA ARG A 14 -14.91 11.18 -10.28
C ARG A 14 -13.90 10.18 -10.81
N ASP A 15 -13.30 9.37 -9.95
CA ASP A 15 -12.39 8.29 -10.37
C ASP A 15 -13.13 7.16 -11.08
N SER A 16 -14.38 6.94 -10.74
CA SER A 16 -15.23 5.92 -11.36
C SER A 16 -16.01 6.42 -12.57
N SER A 17 -15.77 7.67 -13.03
CA SER A 17 -16.66 8.33 -13.97
C SER A 17 -16.71 7.73 -15.35
N SER A 18 -15.76 6.91 -15.75
CA SER A 18 -15.96 5.97 -16.85
C SER A 18 -14.82 4.97 -16.96
N ILE A 19 -15.20 3.70 -16.95
CA ILE A 19 -14.31 2.55 -17.26
C ILE A 19 -13.66 2.67 -18.66
N ASN A 20 -14.13 3.59 -19.50
CA ASN A 20 -13.61 3.83 -20.83
C ASN A 20 -12.81 5.11 -20.94
N ASP A 21 -12.65 5.85 -19.85
CA ASP A 21 -11.83 7.07 -19.84
C ASP A 21 -10.39 6.73 -19.49
N TRP A 22 -9.59 6.54 -20.52
CA TRP A 22 -8.17 6.22 -20.37
C TRP A 22 -7.35 7.33 -19.72
N GLU A 23 -7.81 8.57 -19.75
CA GLU A 23 -7.14 9.66 -19.03
C GLU A 23 -7.27 9.51 -17.53
N GLY A 24 -8.32 8.88 -17.05
CA GLY A 24 -8.50 8.54 -15.64
C GLY A 24 -7.35 7.70 -15.06
N TYR A 25 -6.69 6.89 -15.86
CA TYR A 25 -5.53 6.10 -15.43
C TYR A 25 -4.26 6.93 -15.14
N PHE A 26 -4.26 8.19 -15.46
CA PHE A 26 -3.18 9.12 -15.10
C PHE A 26 -3.50 9.92 -13.83
N LYS A 27 -4.64 9.66 -13.21
CA LYS A 27 -5.07 10.30 -11.97
C LYS A 27 -4.88 9.35 -10.79
N ILE A 28 -4.83 9.91 -9.59
CA ILE A 28 -4.72 9.12 -8.37
C ILE A 28 -6.02 8.34 -8.18
N ASN A 29 -5.91 7.04 -7.97
CA ASN A 29 -7.06 6.20 -7.67
C ASN A 29 -7.40 6.30 -6.18
N ALA A 30 -8.60 6.76 -5.85
CA ALA A 30 -9.02 7.03 -4.48
C ALA A 30 -9.51 5.78 -3.74
N ILE A 31 -8.67 4.75 -3.69
CA ILE A 31 -8.93 3.50 -2.95
C ILE A 31 -7.72 3.11 -2.10
N ASP A 32 -7.86 2.06 -1.31
CA ASP A 32 -6.85 1.46 -0.45
C ASP A 32 -6.23 2.46 0.54
N PRO A 33 -7.03 3.19 1.34
CA PRO A 33 -6.46 4.16 2.26
C PRO A 33 -5.87 3.53 3.51
N THR A 34 -4.72 4.03 3.96
CA THR A 34 -4.22 3.90 5.32
C THR A 34 -4.12 5.28 5.97
N TYR A 35 -4.30 5.33 7.28
CA TYR A 35 -4.35 6.58 8.03
C TYR A 35 -3.33 6.57 9.14
N ILE A 36 -2.60 7.67 9.29
CA ILE A 36 -1.60 7.81 10.32
C ILE A 36 -1.61 9.22 10.93
N ILE A 37 -1.36 9.28 12.22
CA ILE A 37 -1.09 10.53 12.94
C ILE A 37 0.42 10.59 13.18
N THR A 38 1.06 11.66 12.72
CA THR A 38 2.49 11.87 12.92
C THR A 38 2.81 12.25 14.37
N GLU A 39 4.08 12.19 14.75
CA GLU A 39 4.53 12.63 16.08
C GLU A 39 4.21 14.10 16.36
N ASN A 40 4.08 14.93 15.33
CA ASN A 40 3.69 16.33 15.44
C ASN A 40 2.18 16.55 15.52
N GLY A 41 1.39 15.48 15.52
CA GLY A 41 -0.07 15.53 15.56
C GLY A 41 -0.72 15.89 14.23
N GLU A 42 0.00 15.78 13.12
CA GLU A 42 -0.55 15.93 11.78
C GLU A 42 -1.28 14.65 11.37
N HIS A 43 -2.40 14.80 10.71
CA HIS A 43 -3.24 13.71 10.25
C HIS A 43 -3.06 13.49 8.75
N TRP A 44 -2.71 12.28 8.36
CA TRP A 44 -2.39 11.94 6.99
C TRP A 44 -3.14 10.72 6.50
N LEU A 45 -3.58 10.78 5.25
CA LEU A 45 -4.14 9.69 4.48
C LEU A 45 -3.14 9.31 3.40
N ILE A 46 -2.74 8.05 3.37
CA ILE A 46 -1.90 7.50 2.30
C ILE A 46 -2.79 6.55 1.50
N TYR A 47 -2.87 6.75 0.19
CA TYR A 47 -3.83 6.03 -0.62
C TYR A 47 -3.38 5.92 -2.07
N GLY A 48 -4.04 5.07 -2.83
CA GLY A 48 -3.79 4.87 -4.26
C GLY A 48 -3.64 3.40 -4.63
N SER A 49 -3.96 3.11 -5.86
CA SER A 49 -3.91 1.76 -6.42
C SER A 49 -3.75 1.84 -7.92
N TRP A 50 -2.70 1.25 -8.45
CA TRP A 50 -2.36 1.12 -9.87
C TRP A 50 -2.16 2.44 -10.62
N HIS A 51 -3.15 3.31 -10.64
CA HIS A 51 -3.15 4.57 -11.38
C HIS A 51 -2.19 5.57 -10.75
N SER A 52 -1.33 6.19 -11.49
CA SER A 52 -0.42 7.27 -11.07
C SER A 52 0.44 7.01 -9.82
N GLY A 53 0.20 5.92 -9.11
CA GLY A 53 0.94 5.55 -7.89
C GLY A 53 0.21 5.87 -6.59
N ILE A 54 0.98 6.06 -5.54
CA ILE A 54 0.52 6.24 -4.16
C ILE A 54 0.73 7.69 -3.74
N ALA A 55 -0.30 8.27 -3.12
CA ALA A 55 -0.29 9.66 -2.66
C ALA A 55 -0.32 9.77 -1.14
N ALA A 56 0.31 10.81 -0.61
CA ALA A 56 0.20 11.28 0.76
C ALA A 56 -0.61 12.57 0.81
N LEU A 57 -1.71 12.56 1.54
CA LEU A 57 -2.66 13.66 1.67
C LEU A 57 -2.80 14.05 3.13
N GLN A 58 -2.47 15.29 3.46
CA GLN A 58 -2.73 15.81 4.80
C GLN A 58 -4.20 16.22 4.95
N VAL A 59 -4.80 15.82 6.05
CA VAL A 59 -6.22 16.06 6.32
C VAL A 59 -6.43 16.81 7.63
N ASN A 60 -7.53 17.55 7.71
CA ASN A 60 -7.93 18.23 8.93
C ASN A 60 -8.38 17.20 9.98
N PRO A 61 -7.85 17.23 11.21
CA PRO A 61 -8.22 16.31 12.27
C PRO A 61 -9.68 16.42 12.74
N GLU A 62 -10.32 17.56 12.52
CA GLU A 62 -11.69 17.80 13.00
C GLU A 62 -12.76 17.18 12.10
N ASP A 63 -12.52 17.18 10.77
CA ASP A 63 -13.53 16.74 9.81
C ASP A 63 -13.02 15.77 8.74
N GLY A 64 -11.72 15.45 8.76
CA GLY A 64 -11.08 14.52 7.84
C GLY A 64 -10.95 15.02 6.40
N LYS A 65 -11.27 16.27 6.14
CA LYS A 65 -11.16 16.82 4.79
C LYS A 65 -9.72 17.20 4.45
N PRO A 66 -9.35 17.19 3.17
CA PRO A 66 -8.07 17.71 2.73
C PRO A 66 -7.85 19.15 3.23
N LEU A 67 -6.65 19.47 3.70
CA LEU A 67 -6.30 20.82 4.13
C LEU A 67 -6.27 21.81 2.97
N ASN A 68 -5.92 21.35 1.77
CA ASN A 68 -5.95 22.15 0.56
C ASN A 68 -7.26 21.94 -0.19
N ALA A 69 -7.75 22.98 -0.84
CA ALA A 69 -8.94 22.87 -1.68
C ALA A 69 -8.72 21.85 -2.80
N LEU A 70 -9.69 20.97 -2.98
CA LEU A 70 -9.71 20.04 -4.09
C LEU A 70 -9.92 20.82 -5.38
N GLY A 71 -8.96 20.72 -6.31
CA GLY A 71 -9.13 21.15 -7.68
C GLY A 71 -9.95 20.14 -8.48
N ASN A 72 -10.13 20.42 -9.76
CA ASN A 72 -10.67 19.41 -10.67
C ASN A 72 -9.63 18.30 -10.86
N PRO A 73 -9.94 17.02 -10.57
CA PRO A 73 -9.00 15.94 -10.71
C PRO A 73 -8.46 15.75 -12.14
N TRP A 74 -9.22 16.22 -13.15
CA TRP A 74 -8.80 16.15 -14.55
C TRP A 74 -7.76 17.21 -14.92
N ASP A 75 -7.63 18.26 -14.11
CA ASP A 75 -6.64 19.32 -14.30
C ASP A 75 -5.30 19.03 -13.59
N ILE A 76 -5.22 17.90 -12.86
CA ILE A 76 -3.99 17.47 -12.19
C ILE A 76 -2.97 17.05 -13.24
N THR A 77 -1.86 17.76 -13.29
CA THR A 77 -0.74 17.45 -14.18
C THR A 77 0.53 17.24 -13.38
N GLY A 78 1.25 16.16 -13.67
CA GLY A 78 2.54 15.90 -13.07
C GLY A 78 2.49 15.75 -11.53
N GLU A 79 3.45 16.37 -10.85
CA GLU A 79 3.64 16.27 -9.40
C GLU A 79 2.80 17.28 -8.59
N ASP A 80 2.16 18.24 -9.23
CA ASP A 80 1.36 19.25 -8.57
C ASP A 80 -0.07 18.76 -8.32
N ASN A 81 -0.19 17.96 -7.29
CA ASN A 81 -1.44 17.36 -6.86
C ASN A 81 -1.92 17.91 -5.50
N SER A 82 -1.66 19.17 -5.21
CA SER A 82 -1.81 19.76 -3.88
C SER A 82 -3.17 19.51 -3.22
N GLY A 83 -4.26 19.43 -3.98
CA GLY A 83 -5.60 19.12 -3.46
C GLY A 83 -5.85 17.62 -3.23
N TYR A 84 -5.10 16.74 -3.90
CA TYR A 84 -5.25 15.28 -3.84
C TYR A 84 -4.05 14.58 -3.20
N GLY A 85 -3.10 15.35 -2.69
CA GLY A 85 -1.89 14.87 -2.08
C GLY A 85 -0.71 14.80 -3.03
N LYS A 86 0.45 14.52 -2.45
CA LYS A 86 1.74 14.38 -3.14
C LYS A 86 1.97 12.92 -3.48
N ILE A 87 2.33 12.63 -4.71
CA ILE A 87 2.76 11.26 -5.07
C ILE A 87 4.07 10.94 -4.36
N ILE A 88 4.10 9.85 -3.61
CA ILE A 88 5.24 9.42 -2.79
C ILE A 88 5.86 8.10 -3.27
N ALA A 89 5.16 7.32 -4.06
CA ALA A 89 5.67 6.09 -4.64
C ALA A 89 5.01 5.81 -6.00
N THR A 90 5.83 5.35 -6.95
CA THR A 90 5.38 4.87 -8.26
C THR A 90 6.12 3.58 -8.58
N ARG A 91 5.59 2.79 -9.53
CA ARG A 91 6.27 1.60 -10.03
C ARG A 91 6.64 1.76 -11.49
N GLY A 92 7.77 2.45 -11.73
CA GLY A 92 8.20 2.84 -13.07
C GLY A 92 7.41 4.04 -13.59
N THR A 93 7.37 4.18 -14.90
CA THR A 93 6.73 5.31 -15.62
C THR A 93 5.45 4.90 -16.34
N SER A 94 5.05 3.64 -16.25
CA SER A 94 3.81 3.15 -16.83
C SER A 94 2.61 3.63 -16.04
N ARG A 95 1.52 3.93 -16.72
CA ARG A 95 0.21 4.15 -16.09
C ARG A 95 -0.32 2.92 -15.36
N TRP A 96 0.13 1.73 -15.74
CA TRP A 96 -0.16 0.47 -15.06
C TRP A 96 0.91 0.21 -14.00
N GLN A 97 0.74 0.81 -12.84
CA GLN A 97 1.75 0.76 -11.79
C GLN A 97 1.91 -0.64 -11.19
N ALA A 98 0.85 -1.46 -11.17
CA ALA A 98 0.81 -2.78 -10.51
C ALA A 98 1.37 -2.72 -9.08
N SER A 99 1.02 -1.63 -8.38
CA SER A 99 1.34 -1.35 -6.98
C SER A 99 0.10 -0.76 -6.31
N GLU A 100 -0.26 -1.29 -5.14
CA GLU A 100 -1.48 -0.93 -4.44
C GLU A 100 -1.38 -1.24 -2.94
N GLY A 101 -2.49 -1.06 -2.20
CA GLY A 101 -2.60 -1.43 -0.80
C GLY A 101 -1.52 -0.82 0.07
N PRO A 102 -1.33 0.52 0.06
CA PRO A 102 -0.34 1.14 0.91
C PRO A 102 -0.70 0.95 2.38
N GLU A 103 0.29 0.60 3.19
CA GLU A 103 0.21 0.61 4.63
C GLU A 103 1.39 1.38 5.19
N VAL A 104 1.15 2.27 6.16
CA VAL A 104 2.20 3.10 6.74
C VAL A 104 2.23 2.96 8.25
N ILE A 105 3.42 2.75 8.77
CA ILE A 105 3.71 2.82 10.20
C ILE A 105 4.86 3.77 10.48
N TYR A 106 4.92 4.28 11.72
CA TYR A 106 6.07 5.01 12.21
C TYR A 106 6.83 4.16 13.24
N ARG A 107 8.15 4.04 13.07
CA ARG A 107 9.01 3.33 13.99
C ARG A 107 10.43 3.87 13.97
N ASP A 108 11.01 4.14 15.13
CA ASP A 108 12.41 4.54 15.33
C ASP A 108 12.86 5.70 14.41
N GLY A 109 12.00 6.70 14.25
CA GLY A 109 12.29 7.90 13.45
C GLY A 109 12.13 7.72 11.95
N TYR A 110 11.45 6.66 11.49
CA TYR A 110 11.13 6.42 10.08
C TYR A 110 9.66 6.08 9.89
N TYR A 111 9.10 6.60 8.82
CA TYR A 111 7.86 6.11 8.23
C TYR A 111 8.20 4.96 7.28
N TYR A 112 7.59 3.81 7.48
CA TYR A 112 7.72 2.65 6.61
C TYR A 112 6.47 2.54 5.77
N LEU A 113 6.64 2.56 4.46
CA LEU A 113 5.57 2.39 3.48
C LEU A 113 5.66 0.97 2.90
N PHE A 114 4.67 0.16 3.22
CA PHE A 114 4.49 -1.18 2.66
C PHE A 114 3.56 -1.11 1.46
N LEU A 115 3.90 -1.81 0.40
CA LEU A 115 3.18 -1.79 -0.87
C LEU A 115 2.95 -3.20 -1.38
N ALA A 116 1.78 -3.46 -1.90
CA ALA A 116 1.50 -4.67 -2.64
C ALA A 116 1.95 -4.52 -4.09
N TYR A 117 2.73 -5.46 -4.59
CA TYR A 117 3.23 -5.50 -5.95
C TYR A 117 2.72 -6.71 -6.71
N GLY A 118 2.48 -6.53 -8.00
CA GLY A 118 2.06 -7.59 -8.90
C GLY A 118 0.54 -7.73 -9.01
N SER A 119 0.12 -8.67 -9.84
CA SER A 119 -1.30 -8.99 -10.00
C SER A 119 -1.80 -9.80 -8.80
N LEU A 120 -3.08 -9.67 -8.51
CA LEU A 120 -3.76 -10.36 -7.41
C LEU A 120 -3.86 -11.88 -7.68
N SER A 121 -2.72 -12.53 -7.74
CA SER A 121 -2.58 -13.97 -8.00
C SER A 121 -1.35 -14.52 -7.28
N VAL A 122 -0.62 -15.43 -7.90
CA VAL A 122 0.59 -16.08 -7.34
C VAL A 122 1.70 -15.08 -7.05
N GLU A 123 1.88 -14.11 -7.95
CA GLU A 123 3.00 -13.15 -7.89
C GLU A 123 2.79 -12.00 -6.91
N TYR A 124 1.60 -11.86 -6.35
CA TYR A 124 1.27 -10.79 -5.41
C TYR A 124 2.17 -10.86 -4.20
N ASN A 125 2.91 -9.79 -3.94
CA ASN A 125 3.93 -9.75 -2.90
C ASN A 125 4.03 -8.37 -2.26
N THR A 126 4.55 -8.30 -1.04
CA THR A 126 4.74 -7.05 -0.32
C THR A 126 6.18 -6.57 -0.41
N ARG A 127 6.33 -5.30 -0.69
CA ARG A 127 7.58 -4.54 -0.70
C ARG A 127 7.54 -3.46 0.37
N VAL A 128 8.71 -2.95 0.77
CA VAL A 128 8.80 -1.86 1.74
C VAL A 128 9.87 -0.86 1.36
N CYS A 129 9.56 0.41 1.62
CA CYS A 129 10.51 1.51 1.59
C CYS A 129 10.31 2.38 2.83
N ARG A 130 11.22 3.29 3.12
CA ARG A 130 11.11 4.16 4.31
C ARG A 130 11.58 5.58 4.04
N SER A 131 11.07 6.52 4.84
CA SER A 131 11.43 7.93 4.82
C SER A 131 11.49 8.51 6.23
N ARG A 132 12.20 9.61 6.40
CA ARG A 132 12.14 10.44 7.63
C ARG A 132 10.88 11.30 7.68
N ASN A 133 10.27 11.59 6.53
CA ASN A 133 9.07 12.40 6.41
C ASN A 133 7.93 11.56 5.85
N ILE A 134 6.72 11.82 6.33
CA ILE A 134 5.52 11.09 5.88
C ILE A 134 5.22 11.27 4.39
N ASP A 135 5.56 12.42 3.84
CA ASP A 135 5.39 12.75 2.42
C ASP A 135 6.65 12.48 1.57
N GLY A 136 7.61 11.71 2.11
CA GLY A 136 8.82 11.28 1.43
C GLY A 136 10.01 12.26 1.53
N PRO A 137 11.10 12.03 0.76
CA PRO A 137 11.27 10.94 -0.19
C PRO A 137 11.43 9.56 0.45
N TYR A 138 10.78 8.56 -0.08
CA TYR A 138 10.93 7.18 0.34
C TYR A 138 12.04 6.48 -0.44
N VAL A 139 12.81 5.68 0.25
CA VAL A 139 13.89 4.86 -0.36
C VAL A 139 13.81 3.42 0.14
N ASP A 140 14.25 2.51 -0.70
CA ASP A 140 14.38 1.10 -0.37
C ASP A 140 15.68 0.79 0.40
N ILE A 141 15.93 -0.49 0.73
CA ILE A 141 17.13 -0.91 1.47
C ILE A 141 18.44 -0.63 0.72
N HIS A 142 18.39 -0.48 -0.59
CA HIS A 142 19.55 -0.16 -1.43
C HIS A 142 19.68 1.35 -1.72
N GLY A 143 18.78 2.17 -1.17
CA GLY A 143 18.76 3.61 -1.41
C GLY A 143 18.07 4.00 -2.73
N ASN A 144 17.41 3.08 -3.41
CA ASN A 144 16.64 3.40 -4.60
C ASN A 144 15.39 4.17 -4.23
N SER A 145 15.10 5.24 -4.97
CA SER A 145 13.88 6.03 -4.77
C SER A 145 12.62 5.21 -5.04
N ALA A 146 11.61 5.36 -4.20
CA ALA A 146 10.27 4.82 -4.46
C ALA A 146 9.59 5.51 -5.64
N MET A 147 10.06 6.69 -6.04
CA MET A 147 9.59 7.40 -7.24
C MET A 147 10.31 6.88 -8.48
N GLY A 148 9.55 6.32 -9.42
CA GLY A 148 10.08 5.82 -10.69
C GLY A 148 10.80 4.48 -10.62
N SER A 149 10.92 3.85 -9.45
CA SER A 149 11.52 2.52 -9.31
C SER A 149 10.53 1.43 -9.70
N ALA A 150 10.90 0.60 -10.67
CA ALA A 150 10.10 -0.57 -11.02
C ALA A 150 10.17 -1.68 -9.96
N GLN A 151 11.20 -1.68 -9.14
CA GLN A 151 11.45 -2.69 -8.10
C GLN A 151 11.93 -2.02 -6.81
N LEU A 152 11.26 -2.33 -5.72
CA LEU A 152 11.69 -1.96 -4.37
C LEU A 152 12.11 -3.21 -3.61
N TYR A 153 13.08 -3.06 -2.72
CA TYR A 153 13.59 -4.14 -1.86
C TYR A 153 13.56 -3.72 -0.38
N PRO A 154 13.42 -4.65 0.56
CA PRO A 154 13.31 -6.09 0.34
C PRO A 154 11.93 -6.53 -0.16
N ILE A 155 11.86 -7.75 -0.69
CA ILE A 155 10.62 -8.50 -0.85
C ILE A 155 10.31 -9.11 0.51
N LEU A 156 9.20 -8.72 1.11
CA LEU A 156 8.84 -9.19 2.45
C LEU A 156 8.08 -10.51 2.43
N THR A 157 7.31 -10.74 1.37
CA THR A 157 6.51 -11.95 1.23
C THR A 157 6.72 -12.56 -0.15
N ALA A 158 6.72 -13.89 -0.18
CA ALA A 158 6.84 -14.68 -1.41
C ALA A 158 6.08 -16.00 -1.21
N PRO A 159 5.76 -16.73 -2.27
CA PRO A 159 5.25 -18.08 -2.16
C PRO A 159 6.29 -18.97 -1.47
N TYR A 160 5.92 -19.60 -0.36
CA TYR A 160 6.76 -20.58 0.34
C TYR A 160 6.14 -21.95 0.28
N ARG A 161 7.02 -22.93 0.09
CA ARG A 161 6.65 -24.34 0.21
C ARG A 161 7.70 -25.04 1.05
N PHE A 162 7.28 -25.54 2.19
CA PHE A 162 8.12 -26.30 3.09
C PHE A 162 7.78 -27.79 2.96
N ASP A 163 8.80 -28.62 2.80
CA ASP A 163 8.67 -30.06 2.59
C ASP A 163 7.70 -30.35 1.43
N ASN A 164 6.74 -31.22 1.65
CA ASN A 164 5.72 -31.58 0.67
C ASN A 164 4.38 -30.85 0.93
N SER A 165 4.36 -29.86 1.81
CA SER A 165 3.17 -29.08 2.09
C SER A 165 2.84 -28.12 0.95
N TYR A 166 1.58 -27.71 0.85
CA TYR A 166 1.18 -26.63 -0.03
C TYR A 166 1.62 -25.30 0.57
N GLY A 167 2.41 -24.54 -0.17
CA GLY A 167 2.77 -23.18 0.20
C GLY A 167 1.64 -22.22 -0.14
N TRP A 168 1.41 -21.22 0.70
CA TRP A 168 0.51 -20.12 0.39
C TRP A 168 1.13 -19.21 -0.66
N VAL A 169 0.30 -18.66 -1.55
CA VAL A 169 0.71 -17.75 -2.62
C VAL A 169 -0.09 -16.46 -2.56
N GLY A 170 0.34 -15.43 -3.29
CA GLY A 170 -0.37 -14.16 -3.39
C GLY A 170 -0.51 -13.44 -2.05
N ILE A 171 0.54 -13.47 -1.23
CA ILE A 171 0.54 -12.94 0.14
C ILE A 171 0.89 -11.47 0.09
N SER A 172 -0.10 -10.60 0.15
CA SER A 172 0.07 -9.15 0.12
C SER A 172 -1.19 -8.40 0.54
N HIS A 173 -1.23 -7.09 0.28
CA HIS A 173 -2.27 -6.17 0.72
C HIS A 173 -2.38 -6.20 2.24
N CYS A 174 -1.33 -5.73 2.89
CA CYS A 174 -1.09 -5.98 4.30
C CYS A 174 -1.64 -4.89 5.21
N GLY A 175 -1.87 -5.27 6.47
CA GLY A 175 -1.91 -4.37 7.61
C GLY A 175 -0.77 -4.69 8.56
N ILE A 176 -0.19 -3.68 9.18
CA ILE A 176 0.92 -3.81 10.12
C ILE A 176 0.48 -3.26 11.47
N PHE A 177 0.74 -4.00 12.54
CA PHE A 177 0.44 -3.54 13.89
C PHE A 177 1.44 -4.07 14.90
N ASP A 178 1.51 -3.43 16.05
CA ASP A 178 2.23 -3.91 17.22
C ASP A 178 1.25 -4.20 18.37
N ASP A 179 1.69 -4.99 19.33
CA ASP A 179 0.90 -5.39 20.51
C ASP A 179 1.12 -4.48 21.72
N GLY A 180 1.86 -3.37 21.56
CA GLY A 180 2.27 -2.51 22.66
C GLY A 180 3.34 -3.09 23.60
N ALA A 181 3.74 -4.36 23.39
CA ALA A 181 4.80 -5.03 24.14
C ALA A 181 6.08 -5.20 23.31
N GLY A 182 6.15 -4.56 22.14
CA GLY A 182 7.30 -4.59 21.24
C GLY A 182 7.28 -5.70 20.20
N ASN A 183 6.23 -6.51 20.15
CA ASN A 183 6.05 -7.47 19.07
C ASN A 183 5.30 -6.82 17.91
N TRP A 184 5.78 -7.08 16.70
CA TRP A 184 5.19 -6.56 15.48
C TRP A 184 4.63 -7.68 14.63
N PHE A 185 3.51 -7.39 13.99
CA PHE A 185 2.76 -8.36 13.22
C PHE A 185 2.41 -7.81 11.84
N TYR A 186 2.45 -8.71 10.88
CA TYR A 186 2.02 -8.53 9.51
C TYR A 186 0.73 -9.32 9.30
N THR A 187 -0.32 -8.68 8.83
CA THR A 187 -1.55 -9.35 8.41
C THR A 187 -1.74 -9.20 6.92
N SER A 188 -2.29 -10.20 6.30
CA SER A 188 -2.65 -10.14 4.88
C SER A 188 -3.62 -11.25 4.51
N GLN A 189 -4.09 -11.21 3.29
CA GLN A 189 -4.63 -12.38 2.64
C GLN A 189 -3.52 -13.30 2.16
N GLY A 190 -3.85 -14.58 1.98
CA GLY A 190 -3.05 -15.56 1.26
C GLY A 190 -3.98 -16.48 0.48
N ARG A 191 -3.55 -16.89 -0.72
CA ARG A 191 -4.30 -17.83 -1.56
C ARG A 191 -3.78 -19.23 -1.35
N PHE A 192 -4.69 -20.16 -1.25
CA PHE A 192 -4.34 -21.57 -1.20
C PHE A 192 -3.96 -22.07 -2.60
N PRO A 193 -2.78 -22.67 -2.79
CA PRO A 193 -2.22 -22.98 -4.11
C PRO A 193 -2.76 -24.28 -4.69
N VAL A 194 -4.07 -24.47 -4.65
CA VAL A 194 -4.73 -25.62 -5.24
C VAL A 194 -5.81 -25.17 -6.21
N ASN A 195 -6.03 -25.99 -7.22
CA ASN A 195 -7.10 -25.79 -8.15
C ASN A 195 -8.45 -26.06 -7.48
N VAL A 196 -9.34 -25.05 -7.49
CA VAL A 196 -10.70 -25.16 -6.99
C VAL A 196 -11.66 -24.88 -8.14
N GLY A 197 -12.47 -25.87 -8.48
CA GLY A 197 -13.44 -25.75 -9.56
C GLY A 197 -12.84 -25.45 -10.93
N GLY A 198 -11.64 -25.97 -11.22
CA GLY A 198 -10.94 -25.77 -12.48
C GLY A 198 -10.13 -24.46 -12.56
N ASN A 199 -10.17 -23.61 -11.53
CA ASN A 199 -9.39 -22.37 -11.46
C ASN A 199 -8.16 -22.55 -10.57
N GLU A 200 -7.01 -22.59 -11.18
CA GLU A 200 -5.75 -22.55 -10.44
C GLU A 200 -5.64 -21.23 -9.69
N TYR A 201 -5.25 -21.30 -8.41
CA TYR A 201 -5.15 -20.13 -7.52
C TYR A 201 -6.43 -19.29 -7.43
N SER A 202 -7.56 -19.95 -7.47
CA SER A 202 -8.87 -19.29 -7.36
C SER A 202 -9.00 -18.41 -6.12
N ASN A 203 -9.69 -17.28 -6.28
CA ASN A 203 -10.13 -16.44 -5.16
C ASN A 203 -11.12 -17.15 -4.21
N ALA A 204 -11.63 -18.32 -4.58
CA ALA A 204 -12.56 -19.06 -3.73
C ALA A 204 -11.94 -19.54 -2.42
N ILE A 205 -10.61 -19.70 -2.37
CA ILE A 205 -9.89 -20.05 -1.13
C ILE A 205 -8.83 -18.99 -0.85
N MET A 206 -9.27 -17.92 -0.22
CA MET A 206 -8.41 -16.90 0.36
C MET A 206 -8.61 -16.89 1.87
N MET A 207 -7.52 -16.82 2.61
CA MET A 207 -7.55 -16.84 4.06
C MET A 207 -6.73 -15.69 4.62
N GLY A 208 -7.18 -15.16 5.76
CA GLY A 208 -6.39 -14.22 6.54
C GLY A 208 -5.17 -14.90 7.15
N HIS A 209 -4.04 -14.21 7.08
CA HIS A 209 -2.77 -14.63 7.67
C HIS A 209 -2.29 -13.59 8.66
N VAL A 210 -1.76 -14.06 9.78
CA VAL A 210 -0.94 -13.26 10.70
C VAL A 210 0.46 -13.85 10.72
N ARG A 211 1.47 -13.00 10.68
CA ARG A 211 2.89 -13.39 10.70
C ARG A 211 3.65 -12.46 11.62
N SER A 212 4.64 -12.96 12.33
CA SER A 212 5.52 -12.10 13.11
C SER A 212 6.44 -11.30 12.21
N ILE A 213 6.74 -10.07 12.60
CA ILE A 213 7.80 -9.25 12.01
C ILE A 213 9.00 -9.26 12.96
N ARG A 214 10.17 -9.49 12.42
CA ARG A 214 11.46 -9.22 13.06
C ARG A 214 12.09 -8.01 12.40
N TRP A 215 12.89 -7.29 13.15
CA TRP A 215 13.60 -6.12 12.66
C TRP A 215 15.10 -6.42 12.65
N ASP A 216 15.78 -6.15 11.55
CA ASP A 216 17.23 -6.31 11.49
C ASP A 216 17.95 -5.18 12.26
N ALA A 217 19.27 -5.27 12.36
CA ALA A 217 20.08 -4.26 13.06
C ALA A 217 20.05 -2.87 12.42
N ASN A 218 19.62 -2.76 11.17
CA ASN A 218 19.47 -1.51 10.42
C ASN A 218 18.04 -0.98 10.42
N GLY A 219 17.14 -1.65 11.16
CA GLY A 219 15.73 -1.28 11.28
C GLY A 219 14.87 -1.69 10.08
N TRP A 220 15.28 -2.67 9.26
CA TRP A 220 14.43 -3.18 8.20
C TRP A 220 13.58 -4.36 8.66
N PRO A 221 12.30 -4.42 8.25
CA PRO A 221 11.42 -5.50 8.66
C PRO A 221 11.71 -6.80 7.90
N LEU A 222 11.52 -7.90 8.61
CA LEU A 222 11.60 -9.27 8.10
C LEU A 222 10.29 -9.96 8.49
N VAL A 223 9.44 -10.24 7.53
CA VAL A 223 8.21 -10.99 7.77
C VAL A 223 8.53 -12.47 7.82
N MET A 224 8.16 -13.11 8.94
CA MET A 224 8.42 -14.54 9.12
C MET A 224 7.57 -15.36 8.16
N PRO A 225 8.12 -16.45 7.60
CA PRO A 225 7.39 -17.27 6.62
C PRO A 225 6.24 -18.07 7.24
N GLU A 226 6.35 -18.41 8.52
CA GLU A 226 5.31 -19.15 9.22
C GLU A 226 4.15 -18.25 9.62
N ARG A 227 2.95 -18.79 9.57
CA ARG A 227 1.78 -18.15 10.17
C ARG A 227 1.94 -18.15 11.70
N TYR A 228 1.48 -17.08 12.32
CA TYR A 228 1.41 -16.99 13.75
C TYR A 228 0.14 -17.73 14.26
N GLY A 229 0.31 -18.66 15.18
CA GLY A 229 -0.77 -19.46 15.78
C GLY A 229 -0.88 -20.87 15.22
#